data_e9aba0093a669d053add30ddb7191f1e
#
_entry.id   e9aba0093a669d053add30ddb7191f1e
#
_cell.length_a   1.000
_cell.length_b   1.000
_cell.length_c   1.000
_cell.angle_alpha   90.00
_cell.angle_beta   90.00
_cell.angle_gamma   90.00
#
_symmetry.space_group_name_H-M   'P 1'
#
loop_
_entity.id
_entity.type
_entity.pdbx_description
1 polymer ?
#
loop_
_entity_poly.entity_id
_entity_poly.type
_entity_poly.pdbx_seq_one_letter_code
_entity_poly.pdbx_strand_id
1 'polypeptide(L)'
;TFAPLVRGAEQLRAADPKKTSDATFEQLFAALGVQAMDATTVRFTLTQPASYFPSIVSAWLVRTQPREAIEEHGVVWTEPGKIWTNGPYVLERWSHGRQIVLRKNDLWYDASIVRLTRIRLAMIPDTTTALEQYRQGNLDSLDPYGGLTADALEHVREDPLLRGHLQIVPSLCSHYYAFNTTKPPFNDLLVRKAFAASIDRETLVGSLIPLGEPARWFTRSGLYATFDPSDSLGIAFNANQARDLLRQAGYDGRTKRLPIVTLGVNSHEMHEQVAETLAQMWKNNLNVEVRVNKLDWKSYLLQLRDDPPHIFRLG
;
A
#
# COMPACT_ATOMS: atom_id res chain seq x y z
N THR A 1 1.27 4.06 -11.02
CA THR A 1 0.73 3.23 -12.12
C THR A 1 1.71 3.24 -13.29
N PHE A 2 1.80 2.15 -14.05
CA PHE A 2 2.63 2.03 -15.25
C PHE A 2 1.85 2.41 -16.54
N ALA A 3 0.59 2.82 -16.41
CA ALA A 3 -0.24 3.24 -17.53
C ALA A 3 0.43 4.28 -18.46
N PRO A 4 1.16 5.30 -17.95
CA PRO A 4 1.85 6.26 -18.82
C PRO A 4 2.91 5.64 -19.74
N LEU A 5 3.44 4.47 -19.39
CA LEU A 5 4.47 3.80 -20.18
C LEU A 5 3.90 3.04 -21.39
N VAL A 6 2.64 2.62 -21.34
CA VAL A 6 2.00 1.86 -22.43
C VAL A 6 1.17 2.80 -23.27
N ARG A 7 1.40 2.79 -24.60
CA ARG A 7 0.66 3.63 -25.54
C ARG A 7 -0.86 3.42 -25.39
N GLY A 8 -1.64 4.51 -25.30
CA GLY A 8 -3.10 4.48 -25.19
C GLY A 8 -3.66 4.10 -23.82
N ALA A 9 -2.83 3.63 -22.88
CA ALA A 9 -3.33 3.14 -21.59
C ALA A 9 -3.84 4.26 -20.66
N GLU A 10 -3.29 5.48 -20.73
CA GLU A 10 -3.81 6.60 -19.95
C GLU A 10 -5.20 7.04 -20.40
N GLN A 11 -5.41 7.09 -21.72
CA GLN A 11 -6.70 7.46 -22.29
C GLN A 11 -7.77 6.43 -21.91
N LEU A 12 -7.45 5.14 -22.01
CA LEU A 12 -8.36 4.06 -21.61
C LEU A 12 -8.67 4.13 -20.10
N ARG A 13 -7.66 4.38 -19.26
CA ARG A 13 -7.83 4.51 -17.81
C ARG A 13 -8.67 5.73 -17.41
N ALA A 14 -8.57 6.81 -18.16
CA ALA A 14 -9.33 8.05 -17.90
C ALA A 14 -10.79 7.96 -18.38
N ALA A 15 -11.14 6.99 -19.22
CA ALA A 15 -12.49 6.81 -19.71
C ALA A 15 -13.42 6.36 -18.57
N ASP A 16 -14.49 7.12 -18.35
CA ASP A 16 -15.53 6.78 -17.37
C ASP A 16 -16.51 5.78 -17.98
N PRO A 17 -16.62 4.53 -17.43
CA PRO A 17 -17.52 3.53 -17.96
C PRO A 17 -19.01 3.94 -18.02
N LYS A 18 -19.41 4.91 -17.19
CA LYS A 18 -20.79 5.42 -17.14
C LYS A 18 -21.09 6.49 -18.19
N LYS A 19 -20.03 7.10 -18.76
CA LYS A 19 -20.14 8.25 -19.68
C LYS A 19 -19.58 7.96 -21.08
N THR A 20 -18.81 6.90 -21.22
CA THR A 20 -18.12 6.54 -22.47
C THR A 20 -18.94 5.47 -23.19
N SER A 21 -19.24 5.70 -24.46
CA SER A 21 -19.97 4.72 -25.28
C SER A 21 -19.12 3.47 -25.59
N ASP A 22 -19.76 2.34 -25.83
CA ASP A 22 -19.09 1.10 -26.22
C ASP A 22 -18.21 1.30 -27.45
N ALA A 23 -18.69 2.02 -28.47
CA ALA A 23 -17.91 2.34 -29.66
C ALA A 23 -16.63 3.13 -29.36
N THR A 24 -16.68 4.04 -28.36
CA THR A 24 -15.50 4.78 -27.92
C THR A 24 -14.55 3.88 -27.15
N PHE A 25 -15.06 2.97 -26.31
CA PHE A 25 -14.22 1.97 -25.64
C PHE A 25 -13.50 1.06 -26.64
N GLU A 26 -14.19 0.57 -27.67
CA GLU A 26 -13.56 -0.24 -28.71
C GLU A 26 -12.44 0.50 -29.43
N GLN A 27 -12.59 1.79 -29.70
CA GLN A 27 -11.54 2.62 -30.29
C GLN A 27 -10.35 2.78 -29.34
N LEU A 28 -10.59 2.99 -28.04
CA LEU A 28 -9.53 3.09 -27.03
C LEU A 28 -8.78 1.77 -26.87
N PHE A 29 -9.48 0.64 -26.89
CA PHE A 29 -8.87 -0.69 -26.89
C PHE A 29 -8.04 -0.95 -28.15
N ALA A 30 -8.52 -0.58 -29.31
CA ALA A 30 -7.78 -0.70 -30.57
C ALA A 30 -6.52 0.15 -30.60
N ALA A 31 -6.52 1.31 -29.89
CA ALA A 31 -5.37 2.20 -29.78
C ALA A 31 -4.37 1.75 -28.69
N LEU A 32 -4.74 0.79 -27.84
CA LEU A 32 -3.91 0.30 -26.76
C LEU A 32 -2.66 -0.40 -27.29
N GLY A 33 -1.51 -0.03 -26.77
CA GLY A 33 -0.21 -0.64 -27.10
C GLY A 33 0.01 -2.04 -26.53
N VAL A 34 -1.04 -2.83 -26.39
CA VAL A 34 -0.99 -4.25 -25.98
C VAL A 34 -1.72 -5.07 -27.02
N GLN A 35 -1.03 -5.95 -27.72
CA GLN A 35 -1.59 -6.71 -28.83
C GLN A 35 -1.17 -8.17 -28.75
N ALA A 36 -2.13 -9.09 -28.88
CA ALA A 36 -1.85 -10.49 -29.15
C ALA A 36 -1.45 -10.62 -30.63
N MET A 37 -0.23 -11.05 -30.89
CA MET A 37 0.31 -11.25 -32.25
C MET A 37 -0.06 -12.63 -32.77
N ASP A 38 -0.10 -13.61 -31.90
CA ASP A 38 -0.50 -15.00 -32.12
C ASP A 38 -0.91 -15.64 -30.79
N ALA A 39 -1.13 -16.95 -30.74
CA ALA A 39 -1.58 -17.69 -29.55
C ALA A 39 -0.59 -17.66 -28.38
N THR A 40 0.68 -17.28 -28.60
CA THR A 40 1.74 -17.33 -27.58
C THR A 40 2.51 -16.04 -27.41
N THR A 41 2.26 -15.05 -28.28
CA THR A 41 3.04 -13.81 -28.36
C THR A 41 2.18 -12.59 -28.05
N VAL A 42 2.57 -11.82 -27.01
CA VAL A 42 2.00 -10.50 -26.70
C VAL A 42 3.02 -9.41 -26.96
N ARG A 43 2.64 -8.39 -27.74
CA ARG A 43 3.47 -7.22 -28.02
C ARG A 43 3.02 -6.06 -27.14
N PHE A 44 3.98 -5.46 -26.43
CA PHE A 44 3.80 -4.17 -25.77
C PHE A 44 4.47 -3.05 -26.56
N THR A 45 3.74 -1.99 -26.85
CA THR A 45 4.26 -0.76 -27.47
C THR A 45 4.30 0.33 -26.41
N LEU A 46 5.51 0.77 -26.07
CA LEU A 46 5.74 1.78 -25.05
C LEU A 46 5.69 3.19 -25.64
N THR A 47 5.38 4.19 -24.81
CA THR A 47 5.41 5.61 -25.16
C THR A 47 6.84 6.14 -25.25
N GLN A 48 7.77 5.52 -24.52
CA GLN A 48 9.19 5.84 -24.50
C GLN A 48 10.01 4.59 -24.12
N PRO A 49 11.31 4.53 -24.43
CA PRO A 49 12.17 3.45 -23.99
C PRO A 49 12.19 3.34 -22.45
N ALA A 50 11.98 2.14 -21.91
CA ALA A 50 11.98 1.86 -20.48
C ALA A 50 12.61 0.49 -20.22
N SER A 51 13.90 0.47 -19.89
CA SER A 51 14.67 -0.76 -19.63
C SER A 51 14.14 -1.59 -18.47
N TYR A 52 13.44 -0.96 -17.54
CA TYR A 52 12.79 -1.57 -16.36
C TYR A 52 11.40 -2.15 -16.66
N PHE A 53 10.86 -1.98 -17.87
CA PHE A 53 9.51 -2.45 -18.21
C PHE A 53 9.32 -3.97 -18.03
N PRO A 54 10.28 -4.85 -18.36
CA PRO A 54 10.16 -6.29 -18.06
C PRO A 54 9.93 -6.60 -16.59
N SER A 55 10.57 -5.86 -15.69
CA SER A 55 10.31 -6.00 -14.23
C SER A 55 8.89 -5.57 -13.84
N ILE A 56 8.33 -4.55 -14.51
CA ILE A 56 6.93 -4.15 -14.30
C ILE A 56 5.97 -5.25 -14.73
N VAL A 57 6.19 -5.87 -15.89
CA VAL A 57 5.30 -6.93 -16.42
C VAL A 57 5.36 -8.20 -15.57
N SER A 58 6.45 -8.41 -14.83
CA SER A 58 6.56 -9.53 -13.90
C SER A 58 5.80 -9.31 -12.58
N ALA A 59 5.37 -8.06 -12.30
CA ALA A 59 4.65 -7.74 -11.09
C ALA A 59 3.25 -8.39 -11.04
N TRP A 60 2.78 -8.67 -9.82
CA TRP A 60 1.47 -9.31 -9.60
C TRP A 60 0.28 -8.54 -10.21
N LEU A 61 0.40 -7.22 -10.36
CA LEU A 61 -0.60 -6.34 -10.98
C LEU A 61 -0.85 -6.63 -12.47
N VAL A 62 0.07 -7.32 -13.15
CA VAL A 62 0.00 -7.62 -14.58
C VAL A 62 -0.35 -9.08 -14.84
N ARG A 63 -0.81 -9.80 -13.82
CA ARG A 63 -1.30 -11.18 -13.98
C ARG A 63 -2.51 -11.23 -14.91
N THR A 64 -2.51 -12.22 -15.79
CA THR A 64 -3.63 -12.46 -16.70
C THR A 64 -4.89 -12.80 -15.92
N GLN A 65 -6.03 -12.31 -16.40
CA GLN A 65 -7.34 -12.58 -15.81
C GLN A 65 -8.22 -13.32 -16.84
N PRO A 66 -9.01 -14.30 -16.41
CA PRO A 66 -9.84 -15.11 -17.31
C PRO A 66 -11.09 -14.31 -17.73
N ARG A 67 -11.10 -13.83 -18.98
CA ARG A 67 -12.19 -13.03 -19.53
C ARG A 67 -13.53 -13.78 -19.44
N GLU A 68 -13.54 -15.05 -19.78
CA GLU A 68 -14.72 -15.90 -19.81
C GLU A 68 -15.36 -16.02 -18.42
N ALA A 69 -14.55 -16.24 -17.37
CA ALA A 69 -15.05 -16.32 -16.00
C ALA A 69 -15.59 -14.96 -15.50
N ILE A 70 -14.97 -13.86 -15.94
CA ILE A 70 -15.42 -12.51 -15.59
C ILE A 70 -16.75 -12.19 -16.28
N GLU A 71 -16.90 -12.50 -17.55
CA GLU A 71 -18.14 -12.28 -18.32
C GLU A 71 -19.29 -13.16 -17.81
N GLU A 72 -19.02 -14.41 -17.43
CA GLU A 72 -20.03 -15.34 -16.92
C GLU A 72 -20.49 -14.98 -15.50
N HIS A 73 -19.55 -14.60 -14.62
CA HIS A 73 -19.82 -14.47 -13.20
C HIS A 73 -19.83 -13.03 -12.67
N GLY A 74 -19.47 -12.05 -13.50
CA GLY A 74 -19.43 -10.63 -13.13
C GLY A 74 -18.59 -10.38 -11.87
N VAL A 75 -19.11 -9.59 -10.95
CA VAL A 75 -18.39 -9.15 -9.72
C VAL A 75 -18.02 -10.28 -8.76
N VAL A 76 -18.59 -11.46 -8.92
CA VAL A 76 -18.34 -12.64 -8.07
C VAL A 76 -17.44 -13.69 -8.73
N TRP A 77 -16.76 -13.33 -9.83
CA TRP A 77 -15.86 -14.24 -10.55
C TRP A 77 -14.68 -14.75 -9.69
N THR A 78 -14.34 -14.05 -8.64
CA THR A 78 -13.24 -14.42 -7.70
C THR A 78 -13.68 -15.41 -6.62
N GLU A 79 -14.96 -15.78 -6.55
CA GLU A 79 -15.47 -16.72 -5.55
C GLU A 79 -15.07 -18.17 -5.83
N PRO A 80 -15.05 -19.03 -4.80
CA PRO A 80 -14.75 -20.45 -4.96
C PRO A 80 -15.62 -21.10 -6.02
N GLY A 81 -15.01 -21.90 -6.90
CA GLY A 81 -15.68 -22.58 -8.01
C GLY A 81 -15.95 -21.72 -9.25
N LYS A 82 -15.71 -20.39 -9.17
CA LYS A 82 -15.86 -19.45 -10.28
C LYS A 82 -14.53 -18.92 -10.78
N ILE A 83 -13.58 -18.74 -9.87
CA ILE A 83 -12.23 -18.25 -10.21
C ILE A 83 -11.45 -19.32 -10.98
N TRP A 84 -10.91 -18.94 -12.13
CA TRP A 84 -9.92 -19.73 -12.85
C TRP A 84 -8.53 -19.25 -12.51
N THR A 85 -7.61 -20.18 -12.36
CA THR A 85 -6.22 -19.85 -12.03
C THR A 85 -5.26 -20.68 -12.86
N ASN A 86 -4.15 -20.08 -13.25
CA ASN A 86 -2.99 -20.73 -13.85
C ASN A 86 -1.83 -20.89 -12.86
N GLY A 87 -2.07 -20.64 -11.57
CA GLY A 87 -1.07 -20.74 -10.51
C GLY A 87 -0.97 -22.12 -9.85
N PRO A 88 -0.04 -22.28 -8.88
CA PRO A 88 0.22 -23.56 -8.21
C PRO A 88 -0.90 -24.00 -7.25
N TYR A 89 -1.84 -23.11 -6.94
CA TYR A 89 -2.96 -23.38 -6.04
C TYR A 89 -4.29 -22.92 -6.64
N VAL A 90 -5.36 -23.60 -6.26
CA VAL A 90 -6.76 -23.30 -6.60
C VAL A 90 -7.48 -22.85 -5.34
N LEU A 91 -8.36 -21.86 -5.44
CA LEU A 91 -9.21 -21.43 -4.34
C LEU A 91 -10.28 -22.50 -4.06
N GLU A 92 -10.14 -23.21 -2.94
CA GLU A 92 -11.08 -24.25 -2.50
C GLU A 92 -12.26 -23.65 -1.75
N ARG A 93 -11.98 -22.71 -0.82
CA ARG A 93 -13.00 -22.09 0.02
C ARG A 93 -12.56 -20.68 0.43
N TRP A 94 -13.51 -19.76 0.47
CA TRP A 94 -13.35 -18.44 1.04
C TRP A 94 -14.51 -18.16 2.00
N SER A 95 -14.22 -18.09 3.28
CA SER A 95 -15.15 -17.63 4.32
C SER A 95 -14.75 -16.20 4.65
N HIS A 96 -15.45 -15.23 4.06
CA HIS A 96 -15.14 -13.81 4.18
C HIS A 96 -14.96 -13.38 5.64
N GLY A 97 -13.90 -12.63 5.92
CA GLY A 97 -13.53 -12.17 7.26
C GLY A 97 -13.04 -13.27 8.21
N ARG A 98 -12.91 -14.53 7.77
CA ARG A 98 -12.49 -15.66 8.62
C ARG A 98 -11.30 -16.42 8.07
N GLN A 99 -11.38 -16.95 6.86
CA GLN A 99 -10.30 -17.75 6.28
C GLN A 99 -10.41 -17.91 4.76
N ILE A 100 -9.26 -18.14 4.13
CA ILE A 100 -9.15 -18.66 2.76
C ILE A 100 -8.49 -20.03 2.84
N VAL A 101 -8.98 -20.98 2.04
CA VAL A 101 -8.38 -22.30 1.87
C VAL A 101 -8.02 -22.49 0.41
N LEU A 102 -6.75 -22.78 0.19
CA LEU A 102 -6.18 -23.06 -1.11
C LEU A 102 -5.83 -24.55 -1.18
N ARG A 103 -6.11 -25.18 -2.31
CA ARG A 103 -5.75 -26.57 -2.65
C ARG A 103 -4.70 -26.56 -3.75
N LYS A 104 -3.75 -27.49 -3.70
CA LYS A 104 -2.77 -27.70 -4.78
C LYS A 104 -3.50 -27.83 -6.14
N ASN A 105 -2.94 -27.19 -7.15
CA ASN A 105 -3.38 -27.28 -8.52
C ASN A 105 -2.56 -28.36 -9.26
N ASP A 106 -3.14 -29.53 -9.42
CA ASP A 106 -2.47 -30.64 -10.10
C ASP A 106 -2.31 -30.42 -11.62
N LEU A 107 -3.02 -29.44 -12.18
CA LEU A 107 -2.93 -29.04 -13.59
C LEU A 107 -1.88 -27.94 -13.84
N TRP A 108 -1.25 -27.42 -12.78
CA TRP A 108 -0.19 -26.45 -12.92
C TRP A 108 1.04 -27.07 -13.59
N TYR A 109 1.66 -26.36 -14.55
CA TYR A 109 2.72 -26.91 -15.38
C TYR A 109 3.92 -27.50 -14.61
N ASP A 110 4.16 -27.04 -13.39
CA ASP A 110 5.24 -27.53 -12.51
C ASP A 110 4.69 -28.04 -11.16
N ALA A 111 3.55 -28.71 -11.19
CA ALA A 111 2.87 -29.23 -10.00
C ALA A 111 3.75 -30.16 -9.14
N SER A 112 4.75 -30.80 -9.75
CA SER A 112 5.66 -31.71 -9.06
C SER A 112 6.49 -31.05 -7.95
N ILE A 113 6.83 -29.76 -8.08
CA ILE A 113 7.60 -29.05 -7.05
C ILE A 113 6.72 -28.54 -5.89
N VAL A 114 5.41 -28.55 -6.04
CA VAL A 114 4.47 -28.09 -5.02
C VAL A 114 4.31 -29.16 -3.95
N ARG A 115 4.87 -28.92 -2.76
CA ARG A 115 4.90 -29.87 -1.64
C ARG A 115 3.64 -29.79 -0.77
N LEU A 116 3.15 -28.59 -0.47
CA LEU A 116 1.97 -28.39 0.35
C LEU A 116 0.70 -28.70 -0.47
N THR A 117 -0.09 -29.65 -0.02
CA THR A 117 -1.34 -30.02 -0.69
C THR A 117 -2.47 -29.05 -0.41
N ARG A 118 -2.41 -28.35 0.72
CA ARG A 118 -3.40 -27.36 1.16
C ARG A 118 -2.76 -26.26 2.01
N ILE A 119 -3.23 -25.03 1.81
CA ILE A 119 -2.84 -23.87 2.61
C ILE A 119 -4.11 -23.25 3.19
N ARG A 120 -4.14 -23.00 4.50
CA ARG A 120 -5.24 -22.30 5.17
C ARG A 120 -4.73 -20.96 5.67
N LEU A 121 -5.26 -19.87 5.17
CA LEU A 121 -4.98 -18.52 5.59
C LEU A 121 -6.06 -18.07 6.57
N ALA A 122 -5.77 -18.00 7.85
CA ALA A 122 -6.68 -17.51 8.89
C ALA A 122 -6.61 -15.98 8.93
N MET A 123 -7.76 -15.31 8.97
CA MET A 123 -7.86 -13.87 9.11
C MET A 123 -8.07 -13.53 10.58
N ILE A 124 -6.99 -13.18 11.27
CA ILE A 124 -6.99 -12.84 12.70
C ILE A 124 -6.52 -11.39 12.82
N PRO A 125 -7.43 -10.43 13.06
CA PRO A 125 -7.08 -9.00 13.08
C PRO A 125 -6.17 -8.59 14.23
N ASP A 126 -6.33 -9.24 15.40
CA ASP A 126 -5.58 -8.94 16.61
C ASP A 126 -4.26 -9.73 16.64
N THR A 127 -3.15 -9.01 16.71
CA THR A 127 -1.80 -9.58 16.64
C THR A 127 -1.48 -10.46 17.85
N THR A 128 -1.97 -10.11 19.05
CA THR A 128 -1.76 -10.88 20.27
C THR A 128 -2.47 -12.22 20.20
N THR A 129 -3.72 -12.23 19.74
CA THR A 129 -4.49 -13.44 19.48
C THR A 129 -3.79 -14.34 18.45
N ALA A 130 -3.29 -13.76 17.36
CA ALA A 130 -2.58 -14.50 16.32
C ALA A 130 -1.29 -15.15 16.87
N LEU A 131 -0.53 -14.41 17.67
CA LEU A 131 0.69 -14.90 18.31
C LEU A 131 0.40 -16.05 19.27
N GLU A 132 -0.67 -15.96 20.06
CA GLU A 132 -1.07 -17.04 20.96
C GLU A 132 -1.52 -18.29 20.19
N GLN A 133 -2.26 -18.13 19.06
CA GLN A 133 -2.61 -19.26 18.19
C GLN A 133 -1.35 -19.94 17.59
N TYR A 134 -0.33 -19.16 17.22
CA TYR A 134 0.95 -19.70 16.78
C TYR A 134 1.66 -20.47 17.91
N ARG A 135 1.72 -19.89 19.10
CA ARG A 135 2.31 -20.51 20.29
C ARG A 135 1.66 -21.85 20.67
N GLN A 136 0.35 -21.95 20.49
CA GLN A 136 -0.43 -23.18 20.71
C GLN A 136 -0.31 -24.20 19.58
N GLY A 137 0.40 -23.90 18.48
CA GLY A 137 0.55 -24.78 17.33
C GLY A 137 -0.68 -24.82 16.41
N ASN A 138 -1.62 -23.88 16.54
CA ASN A 138 -2.78 -23.76 15.66
C ASN A 138 -2.47 -23.03 14.34
N LEU A 139 -1.32 -22.37 14.28
CA LEU A 139 -0.75 -21.73 13.09
C LEU A 139 0.69 -22.22 12.89
N ASP A 140 1.04 -22.55 11.66
CA ASP A 140 2.40 -22.97 11.27
C ASP A 140 3.33 -21.78 10.98
N SER A 141 2.75 -20.64 10.65
CA SER A 141 3.45 -19.39 10.35
C SER A 141 2.58 -18.21 10.73
N LEU A 142 3.22 -17.16 11.21
CA LEU A 142 2.63 -15.87 11.44
C LEU A 142 3.37 -14.87 10.54
N ASP A 143 2.67 -14.34 9.55
CA ASP A 143 3.17 -13.28 8.68
C ASP A 143 2.24 -12.07 8.79
N PRO A 144 2.43 -11.24 9.83
CA PRO A 144 1.61 -10.07 10.01
C PRO A 144 1.94 -9.05 8.92
N TYR A 145 1.00 -8.84 8.02
CA TYR A 145 1.08 -7.77 7.03
C TYR A 145 1.21 -6.41 7.75
N GLY A 146 2.40 -5.80 7.64
CA GLY A 146 2.75 -4.59 8.39
C GLY A 146 3.69 -4.81 9.57
N GLY A 147 4.05 -6.05 9.89
CA GLY A 147 4.97 -6.41 10.98
C GLY A 147 4.27 -6.67 12.31
N LEU A 148 5.04 -7.13 13.28
CA LEU A 148 4.60 -7.24 14.66
C LEU A 148 4.54 -5.85 15.30
N THR A 149 3.58 -5.61 16.20
CA THR A 149 3.60 -4.44 17.08
C THR A 149 4.85 -4.46 17.97
N ALA A 150 5.24 -3.32 18.52
CA ALA A 150 6.41 -3.22 19.40
C ALA A 150 6.31 -4.21 20.56
N ASP A 151 5.16 -4.23 21.23
CA ASP A 151 4.90 -5.12 22.37
C ASP A 151 4.93 -6.60 21.97
N ALA A 152 4.32 -6.97 20.84
CA ALA A 152 4.35 -8.33 20.33
C ALA A 152 5.77 -8.79 19.95
N LEU A 153 6.58 -7.88 19.37
CA LEU A 153 7.98 -8.19 19.03
C LEU A 153 8.83 -8.39 20.28
N GLU A 154 8.66 -7.55 21.30
CA GLU A 154 9.35 -7.70 22.59
C GLU A 154 8.97 -9.03 23.25
N HIS A 155 7.68 -9.34 23.31
CA HIS A 155 7.21 -10.63 23.80
C HIS A 155 7.83 -11.83 23.06
N VAL A 156 7.92 -11.79 21.72
CA VAL A 156 8.56 -12.85 20.92
C VAL A 156 10.05 -12.98 21.24
N ARG A 157 10.76 -11.88 21.46
CA ARG A 157 12.19 -11.88 21.81
C ARG A 157 12.45 -12.45 23.20
N GLU A 158 11.57 -12.21 24.14
CA GLU A 158 11.68 -12.68 25.53
C GLU A 158 11.25 -14.14 25.71
N ASP A 159 10.29 -14.64 24.90
CA ASP A 159 9.80 -16.00 24.99
C ASP A 159 10.82 -17.01 24.44
N PRO A 160 11.37 -17.94 25.28
CA PRO A 160 12.35 -18.93 24.86
C PRO A 160 11.85 -19.86 23.73
N LEU A 161 10.53 -20.06 23.61
CA LEU A 161 9.91 -20.91 22.59
C LEU A 161 9.79 -20.18 21.24
N LEU A 162 9.59 -18.86 21.26
CA LEU A 162 9.31 -18.07 20.07
C LEU A 162 10.54 -17.41 19.47
N ARG A 163 11.49 -16.94 20.29
CA ARG A 163 12.65 -16.17 19.84
C ARG A 163 13.48 -16.85 18.74
N GLY A 164 13.55 -18.19 18.76
CA GLY A 164 14.25 -18.99 17.75
C GLY A 164 13.52 -19.09 16.40
N HIS A 165 12.24 -18.73 16.37
CA HIS A 165 11.40 -18.76 15.18
C HIS A 165 11.30 -17.38 14.49
N LEU A 166 11.75 -16.32 15.17
CA LEU A 166 11.70 -14.97 14.64
C LEU A 166 12.69 -14.81 13.47
N GLN A 167 12.17 -14.51 12.29
CA GLN A 167 12.95 -14.15 11.12
C GLN A 167 12.71 -12.69 10.75
N ILE A 168 13.79 -11.91 10.72
CA ILE A 168 13.75 -10.50 10.30
C ILE A 168 14.38 -10.41 8.93
N VAL A 169 13.59 -10.02 7.95
CA VAL A 169 14.05 -9.84 6.56
C VAL A 169 13.82 -8.39 6.12
N PRO A 170 14.80 -7.76 5.41
CA PRO A 170 14.61 -6.43 4.87
C PRO A 170 13.46 -6.39 3.88
N SER A 171 12.50 -5.47 4.07
CA SER A 171 11.48 -5.15 3.09
C SER A 171 11.88 -3.91 2.29
N LEU A 172 11.91 -3.99 0.95
CA LEU A 172 12.18 -2.85 0.07
C LEU A 172 10.91 -2.02 -0.14
N CYS A 173 10.28 -1.65 0.95
CA CYS A 173 9.02 -0.92 0.97
C CYS A 173 9.17 0.39 1.75
N SER A 174 8.49 1.43 1.29
CA SER A 174 8.41 2.73 1.98
C SER A 174 7.00 2.97 2.46
N HIS A 175 6.83 3.12 3.76
CA HIS A 175 5.57 3.56 4.35
C HIS A 175 5.55 5.09 4.37
N TYR A 176 4.55 5.70 3.74
CA TYR A 176 4.51 7.15 3.62
C TYR A 176 3.11 7.73 3.73
N TYR A 177 3.08 9.02 4.06
CA TYR A 177 1.88 9.85 4.04
C TYR A 177 2.01 10.89 2.93
N ALA A 178 1.06 10.90 2.01
CA ALA A 178 1.03 11.83 0.90
C ALA A 178 0.12 13.02 1.19
N PHE A 179 0.49 14.20 0.69
CA PHE A 179 -0.34 15.39 0.72
C PHE A 179 -1.16 15.52 -0.58
N ASN A 180 -2.45 15.80 -0.46
CA ASN A 180 -3.27 16.17 -1.60
C ASN A 180 -2.96 17.62 -2.01
N THR A 181 -2.11 17.77 -3.01
CA THR A 181 -1.62 19.09 -3.46
C THR A 181 -2.68 19.91 -4.21
N THR A 182 -3.83 19.32 -4.51
CA THR A 182 -4.96 20.04 -5.15
C THR A 182 -5.89 20.70 -4.13
N LYS A 183 -5.78 20.31 -2.83
CA LYS A 183 -6.61 20.85 -1.75
C LYS A 183 -5.83 21.84 -0.87
N PRO A 184 -6.37 23.05 -0.61
CA PRO A 184 -5.84 23.90 0.45
C PRO A 184 -5.92 23.18 1.82
N PRO A 185 -4.92 23.35 2.72
CA PRO A 185 -3.78 24.24 2.56
C PRO A 185 -2.56 23.60 1.87
N PHE A 186 -2.64 22.36 1.42
CA PHE A 186 -1.49 21.59 0.89
C PHE A 186 -1.15 21.89 -0.56
N ASN A 187 -1.88 22.78 -1.24
CA ASN A 187 -1.42 23.40 -2.48
C ASN A 187 -0.22 24.31 -2.26
N ASP A 188 0.01 24.83 -1.03
CA ASP A 188 1.18 25.61 -0.67
C ASP A 188 2.37 24.72 -0.28
N LEU A 189 3.52 24.94 -0.90
CA LEU A 189 4.76 24.22 -0.64
C LEU A 189 5.28 24.45 0.78
N LEU A 190 5.15 25.67 1.31
CA LEU A 190 5.64 25.99 2.65
C LEU A 190 4.85 25.22 3.72
N VAL A 191 3.54 25.08 3.52
CA VAL A 191 2.69 24.28 4.41
C VAL A 191 3.13 22.80 4.39
N ARG A 192 3.36 22.21 3.20
CA ARG A 192 3.84 20.83 3.10
C ARG A 192 5.18 20.64 3.81
N LYS A 193 6.12 21.57 3.60
CA LYS A 193 7.42 21.54 4.29
C LYS A 193 7.28 21.67 5.80
N ALA A 194 6.37 22.51 6.28
CA ALA A 194 6.10 22.70 7.71
C ALA A 194 5.58 21.41 8.35
N PHE A 195 4.58 20.74 7.71
CA PHE A 195 4.06 19.48 8.19
C PHE A 195 5.14 18.38 8.20
N ALA A 196 5.98 18.31 7.18
CA ALA A 196 7.06 17.34 7.12
C ALA A 196 8.16 17.59 8.16
N ALA A 197 8.53 18.87 8.41
CA ALA A 197 9.56 19.27 9.38
C ALA A 197 9.09 19.13 10.85
N SER A 198 7.79 19.03 11.08
CA SER A 198 7.23 18.91 12.43
C SER A 198 7.08 17.47 12.93
N ILE A 199 7.46 16.48 12.11
CA ILE A 199 7.41 15.05 12.48
C ILE A 199 8.77 14.58 12.97
N ASP A 200 8.83 14.15 14.22
CA ASP A 200 9.96 13.43 14.79
C ASP A 200 9.87 11.95 14.40
N ARG A 201 10.54 11.62 13.29
CA ARG A 201 10.50 10.27 12.71
C ARG A 201 11.26 9.25 13.56
N GLU A 202 12.31 9.68 14.23
CA GLU A 202 13.11 8.81 15.11
C GLU A 202 12.26 8.30 16.29
N THR A 203 11.58 9.24 16.98
CA THR A 203 10.66 8.89 18.06
C THR A 203 9.47 8.06 17.56
N LEU A 204 8.87 8.43 16.42
CA LEU A 204 7.74 7.71 15.84
C LEU A 204 8.09 6.26 15.52
N VAL A 205 9.18 6.05 14.80
CA VAL A 205 9.63 4.72 14.37
C VAL A 205 10.06 3.89 15.56
N GLY A 206 10.87 4.45 16.46
CA GLY A 206 11.36 3.74 17.63
C GLY A 206 10.24 3.26 18.57
N SER A 207 9.11 3.98 18.63
CA SER A 207 8.00 3.62 19.50
C SER A 207 6.95 2.70 18.85
N LEU A 208 6.70 2.84 17.55
CA LEU A 208 5.57 2.17 16.89
C LEU A 208 5.99 1.17 15.80
N ILE A 209 7.19 1.31 15.23
CA ILE A 209 7.63 0.51 14.09
C ILE A 209 9.03 -0.06 14.39
N PRO A 210 9.16 -0.98 15.34
CA PRO A 210 10.45 -1.36 15.93
C PRO A 210 11.43 -2.03 14.95
N LEU A 211 10.98 -2.40 13.75
CA LEU A 211 11.81 -2.93 12.66
C LEU A 211 11.88 -1.94 11.47
N GLY A 212 11.30 -0.76 11.61
CA GLY A 212 11.36 0.30 10.62
C GLY A 212 12.63 1.12 10.72
N GLU A 213 12.92 1.86 9.66
CA GLU A 213 13.98 2.86 9.61
C GLU A 213 13.36 4.23 9.30
N PRO A 214 13.69 5.29 10.06
CA PRO A 214 13.17 6.61 9.77
C PRO A 214 13.71 7.11 8.42
N ALA A 215 12.81 7.53 7.53
CA ALA A 215 13.15 7.99 6.19
C ALA A 215 12.87 9.49 6.01
N ARG A 216 13.82 10.19 5.39
CA ARG A 216 13.69 11.62 5.03
C ARG A 216 13.35 11.82 3.56
N TRP A 217 13.48 10.77 2.74
CA TRP A 217 13.14 10.72 1.32
C TRP A 217 12.39 9.44 0.98
N PHE A 218 11.78 9.41 -0.19
CA PHE A 218 10.84 8.37 -0.59
C PHE A 218 11.51 7.02 -0.88
N THR A 219 12.67 7.04 -1.58
CA THR A 219 13.31 5.81 -2.06
C THR A 219 14.27 5.27 -1.02
N ARG A 220 14.05 4.04 -0.55
CA ARG A 220 14.88 3.41 0.47
C ARG A 220 16.30 3.16 -0.03
N SER A 221 17.30 3.26 0.88
CA SER A 221 18.67 2.80 0.64
C SER A 221 18.70 1.31 0.27
N GLY A 222 19.58 0.95 -0.67
CA GLY A 222 19.71 -0.42 -1.18
C GLY A 222 18.86 -0.73 -2.42
N LEU A 223 17.94 0.15 -2.82
CA LEU A 223 17.33 0.10 -4.14
C LEU A 223 18.26 0.70 -5.19
N TYR A 224 18.11 0.24 -6.45
CA TYR A 224 18.85 0.78 -7.57
C TYR A 224 18.65 2.30 -7.71
N ALA A 225 19.73 3.05 -7.92
CA ALA A 225 19.73 4.51 -8.04
C ALA A 225 19.20 5.26 -6.80
N THR A 226 19.40 4.72 -5.60
CA THR A 226 19.13 5.44 -4.35
C THR A 226 20.26 6.40 -4.00
N PHE A 227 19.89 7.47 -3.28
CA PHE A 227 20.87 8.40 -2.70
C PHE A 227 21.58 7.78 -1.49
N ASP A 228 22.82 8.23 -1.25
CA ASP A 228 23.51 7.91 -0.02
C ASP A 228 22.77 8.58 1.15
N PRO A 229 22.53 7.87 2.27
CA PRO A 229 21.93 8.44 3.48
C PRO A 229 22.69 9.62 4.07
N SER A 230 23.99 9.77 3.78
CA SER A 230 24.83 10.93 4.14
C SER A 230 24.44 12.22 3.42
N ASP A 231 23.70 12.12 2.29
CA ASP A 231 23.26 13.30 1.56
C ASP A 231 22.25 14.08 2.42
N SER A 232 22.46 15.38 2.53
CA SER A 232 21.61 16.32 3.27
C SER A 232 20.24 16.56 2.64
N LEU A 233 19.83 15.70 1.72
CA LEU A 233 18.55 15.73 1.06
C LEU A 233 17.44 15.29 2.03
N GLY A 234 16.26 15.87 1.84
CA GLY A 234 15.10 15.59 2.67
C GLY A 234 14.91 16.58 3.82
N ILE A 235 13.80 16.42 4.53
CA ILE A 235 13.37 17.35 5.57
C ILE A 235 13.60 16.70 6.94
N ALA A 236 14.55 17.25 7.69
CA ALA A 236 14.79 16.86 9.07
C ALA A 236 13.70 17.39 10.01
N PHE A 237 13.55 16.75 11.17
CA PHE A 237 12.69 17.25 12.24
C PHE A 237 13.24 18.56 12.81
N ASN A 238 12.42 19.61 12.76
CA ASN A 238 12.70 20.90 13.38
C ASN A 238 11.38 21.66 13.61
N ALA A 239 10.84 21.58 14.81
CA ALA A 239 9.57 22.21 15.16
C ALA A 239 9.58 23.74 15.06
N ASN A 240 10.73 24.40 15.32
CA ASN A 240 10.85 25.84 15.19
C ASN A 240 10.77 26.27 13.71
N GLN A 241 11.58 25.62 12.86
CA GLN A 241 11.55 25.84 11.43
C GLN A 241 10.15 25.56 10.84
N ALA A 242 9.47 24.50 11.31
CA ALA A 242 8.12 24.18 10.89
C ALA A 242 7.12 25.30 11.17
N ARG A 243 7.18 25.90 12.36
CA ARG A 243 6.35 27.08 12.71
C ARG A 243 6.69 28.30 11.89
N ASP A 244 7.98 28.54 11.61
CA ASP A 244 8.40 29.65 10.75
C ASP A 244 7.90 29.51 9.32
N LEU A 245 7.92 28.30 8.76
CA LEU A 245 7.37 28.01 7.44
C LEU A 245 5.85 28.26 7.38
N LEU A 246 5.09 27.90 8.43
CA LEU A 246 3.65 28.20 8.48
C LEU A 246 3.40 29.70 8.54
N ARG A 247 4.20 30.47 9.32
CA ARG A 247 4.09 31.93 9.37
C ARG A 247 4.40 32.56 8.01
N GLN A 248 5.42 32.09 7.29
CA GLN A 248 5.74 32.53 5.93
C GLN A 248 4.61 32.21 4.93
N ALA A 249 3.89 31.10 5.11
CA ALA A 249 2.70 30.75 4.35
C ALA A 249 1.45 31.58 4.74
N GLY A 250 1.60 32.51 5.67
CA GLY A 250 0.53 33.39 6.15
C GLY A 250 -0.33 32.79 7.26
N TYR A 251 0.05 31.64 7.83
CA TYR A 251 -0.68 31.02 8.95
C TYR A 251 0.07 31.32 10.27
N ASP A 252 -0.30 32.41 10.93
CA ASP A 252 0.34 32.89 12.17
C ASP A 252 -0.37 32.40 13.45
N GLY A 253 -1.47 31.69 13.29
CA GLY A 253 -2.29 31.16 14.38
C GLY A 253 -3.17 32.23 15.08
N ARG A 254 -3.00 33.53 14.76
CA ARG A 254 -3.75 34.66 15.33
C ARG A 254 -4.72 35.23 14.30
N THR A 255 -4.17 35.79 13.21
CA THR A 255 -4.97 36.41 12.14
C THR A 255 -5.49 35.38 11.15
N LYS A 256 -4.70 34.34 10.85
CA LYS A 256 -5.10 33.25 9.97
C LYS A 256 -4.69 31.90 10.58
N ARG A 257 -5.67 31.04 10.79
CA ARG A 257 -5.47 29.67 11.25
C ARG A 257 -5.61 28.69 10.10
N LEU A 258 -4.91 27.56 10.20
CA LEU A 258 -5.14 26.44 9.29
C LEU A 258 -6.56 25.87 9.48
N PRO A 259 -7.22 25.45 8.41
CA PRO A 259 -8.47 24.71 8.52
C PRO A 259 -8.22 23.35 9.23
N ILE A 260 -9.29 22.71 9.64
CA ILE A 260 -9.21 21.31 10.11
C ILE A 260 -8.69 20.45 8.95
N VAL A 261 -7.60 19.75 9.21
CA VAL A 261 -6.97 18.84 8.23
C VAL A 261 -7.54 17.45 8.41
N THR A 262 -7.85 16.76 7.32
CA THR A 262 -8.29 15.35 7.35
C THR A 262 -7.15 14.45 6.95
N LEU A 263 -6.92 13.39 7.74
CA LEU A 263 -5.96 12.33 7.49
C LEU A 263 -6.71 11.01 7.30
N GLY A 264 -6.59 10.41 6.13
CA GLY A 264 -7.19 9.12 5.81
C GLY A 264 -6.23 7.95 6.01
N VAL A 265 -6.69 6.90 6.65
CA VAL A 265 -5.99 5.62 6.80
C VAL A 265 -6.95 4.45 6.63
N ASN A 266 -6.43 3.33 6.16
CA ASN A 266 -7.18 2.07 6.24
C ASN A 266 -7.13 1.50 7.66
N SER A 267 -8.23 0.87 8.07
CA SER A 267 -8.33 0.20 9.37
C SER A 267 -7.31 -0.92 9.50
N HIS A 268 -6.32 -0.68 10.34
CA HIS A 268 -5.26 -1.59 10.74
C HIS A 268 -4.59 -0.99 11.98
N GLU A 269 -4.38 -1.79 13.00
CA GLU A 269 -3.90 -1.32 14.31
C GLU A 269 -2.69 -0.39 14.22
N MET A 270 -1.60 -0.83 13.59
CA MET A 270 -0.38 -0.01 13.44
C MET A 270 -0.64 1.27 12.63
N HIS A 271 -1.43 1.22 11.55
CA HIS A 271 -1.71 2.41 10.73
C HIS A 271 -2.51 3.45 11.51
N GLU A 272 -3.42 3.02 12.36
CA GLU A 272 -4.23 3.88 13.21
C GLU A 272 -3.38 4.53 14.30
N GLN A 273 -2.54 3.75 14.99
CA GLN A 273 -1.60 4.26 15.99
C GLN A 273 -0.62 5.29 15.41
N VAL A 274 -0.04 5.01 14.25
CA VAL A 274 0.84 5.96 13.56
C VAL A 274 0.10 7.24 13.18
N ALA A 275 -1.12 7.14 12.63
CA ALA A 275 -1.91 8.31 12.24
C ALA A 275 -2.29 9.19 13.43
N GLU A 276 -2.67 8.60 14.55
CA GLU A 276 -2.99 9.31 15.79
C GLU A 276 -1.76 10.00 16.37
N THR A 277 -0.61 9.32 16.35
CA THR A 277 0.66 9.90 16.80
C THR A 277 1.08 11.07 15.91
N LEU A 278 0.94 10.96 14.59
CA LEU A 278 1.18 12.08 13.67
C LEU A 278 0.25 13.26 13.96
N ALA A 279 -1.05 13.01 14.17
CA ALA A 279 -2.01 14.05 14.51
C ALA A 279 -1.60 14.76 15.83
N GLN A 280 -1.14 14.01 16.83
CA GLN A 280 -0.65 14.57 18.08
C GLN A 280 0.64 15.38 17.88
N MET A 281 1.60 14.91 17.06
CA MET A 281 2.81 15.67 16.74
C MET A 281 2.48 17.00 16.06
N TRP A 282 1.56 17.01 15.08
CA TRP A 282 1.11 18.25 14.43
C TRP A 282 0.38 19.18 15.40
N LYS A 283 -0.41 18.63 16.32
CA LYS A 283 -1.04 19.42 17.38
C LYS A 283 0.01 20.08 18.29
N ASN A 284 1.00 19.32 18.76
CA ASN A 284 2.01 19.82 19.68
C ASN A 284 2.97 20.80 19.00
N ASN A 285 3.43 20.50 17.79
CA ASN A 285 4.49 21.24 17.14
C ASN A 285 3.98 22.44 16.31
N LEU A 286 2.75 22.36 15.76
CA LEU A 286 2.18 23.37 14.86
C LEU A 286 0.88 23.99 15.41
N ASN A 287 0.30 23.45 16.47
CA ASN A 287 -1.04 23.78 16.98
C ASN A 287 -2.14 23.61 15.92
N VAL A 288 -2.05 22.54 15.12
CA VAL A 288 -2.99 22.19 14.06
C VAL A 288 -3.86 21.02 14.50
N GLU A 289 -5.16 21.13 14.25
CA GLU A 289 -6.10 20.03 14.46
C GLU A 289 -6.14 19.14 13.22
N VAL A 290 -5.87 17.85 13.42
CA VAL A 290 -5.94 16.82 12.37
C VAL A 290 -6.99 15.79 12.77
N ARG A 291 -7.94 15.55 11.89
CA ARG A 291 -9.01 14.56 12.06
C ARG A 291 -8.66 13.28 11.33
N VAL A 292 -8.47 12.19 12.07
CA VAL A 292 -8.14 10.87 11.49
C VAL A 292 -9.43 10.17 11.07
N ASN A 293 -9.53 9.79 9.79
CA ASN A 293 -10.61 9.00 9.22
C ASN A 293 -10.11 7.58 8.97
N LYS A 294 -10.75 6.60 9.61
CA LYS A 294 -10.45 5.17 9.52
C LYS A 294 -11.50 4.49 8.66
N LEU A 295 -11.08 3.79 7.61
CA LEU A 295 -11.98 3.10 6.68
C LEU A 295 -11.49 1.68 6.44
N ASP A 296 -12.39 0.74 6.15
CA ASP A 296 -12.00 -0.55 5.58
C ASP A 296 -11.25 -0.35 4.25
N TRP A 297 -10.43 -1.31 3.87
CA TRP A 297 -9.54 -1.17 2.71
C TRP A 297 -10.27 -0.82 1.41
N LYS A 298 -11.43 -1.43 1.15
CA LYS A 298 -12.21 -1.18 -0.06
C LYS A 298 -12.76 0.24 -0.09
N SER A 299 -13.37 0.68 0.99
CA SER A 299 -13.90 2.04 1.15
C SER A 299 -12.78 3.08 1.10
N TYR A 300 -11.62 2.76 1.67
CA TYR A 300 -10.44 3.61 1.64
C TYR A 300 -9.93 3.83 0.20
N LEU A 301 -9.82 2.78 -0.60
CA LEU A 301 -9.42 2.89 -2.00
C LEU A 301 -10.42 3.70 -2.83
N LEU A 302 -11.72 3.55 -2.57
CA LEU A 302 -12.76 4.36 -3.22
C LEU A 302 -12.61 5.84 -2.84
N GLN A 303 -12.39 6.16 -1.57
CA GLN A 303 -12.13 7.53 -1.12
C GLN A 303 -10.89 8.12 -1.79
N LEU A 304 -9.79 7.37 -1.87
CA LEU A 304 -8.56 7.85 -2.55
C LEU A 304 -8.76 8.13 -4.03
N ARG A 305 -9.64 7.39 -4.68
CA ARG A 305 -9.97 7.57 -6.09
C ARG A 305 -10.89 8.77 -6.33
N ASP A 306 -11.95 8.91 -5.53
CA ASP A 306 -13.05 9.81 -5.80
C ASP A 306 -12.87 11.19 -5.15
N ASP A 307 -12.45 11.22 -3.88
CA ASP A 307 -12.18 12.45 -3.12
C ASP A 307 -11.12 12.21 -2.04
N PRO A 308 -9.83 12.18 -2.42
CA PRO A 308 -8.76 11.92 -1.47
C PRO A 308 -8.74 13.00 -0.37
N PRO A 309 -8.52 12.61 0.91
CA PRO A 309 -8.42 13.57 2.02
C PRO A 309 -7.19 14.47 1.87
N HIS A 310 -7.01 15.43 2.77
CA HIS A 310 -5.87 16.35 2.76
C HIS A 310 -4.53 15.61 2.87
N ILE A 311 -4.47 14.59 3.74
CA ILE A 311 -3.34 13.70 3.92
C ILE A 311 -3.86 12.27 3.86
N PHE A 312 -3.11 11.37 3.25
CA PHE A 312 -3.49 9.96 3.16
C PHE A 312 -2.26 9.05 3.19
N ARG A 313 -2.45 7.88 3.79
CA ARG A 313 -1.43 6.86 3.92
C ARG A 313 -1.35 5.99 2.68
N LEU A 314 -0.14 5.68 2.21
CA LEU A 314 0.17 4.63 1.24
C LEU A 314 1.51 3.94 1.61
N GLY A 315 1.78 2.76 1.01
CA GLY A 315 3.00 1.98 1.21
C GLY A 315 2.72 0.52 1.44
#